data_94079274482ae6d2b52cba02d92e3b3b
#
_entry.id   94079274482ae6d2b52cba02d92e3b3b
#
_cell.length_a   1.000
_cell.length_b   1.000
_cell.length_c   1.000
_cell.angle_alpha   90.00
_cell.angle_beta   90.00
_cell.angle_gamma   90.00
#
_symmetry.space_group_name_H-M   'P 1'
#
loop_
_entity.id
_entity.type
_entity.pdbx_description
1 polymer ?
#
loop_
_entity_poly.entity_id
_entity_poly.type
_entity_poly.pdbx_seq_one_letter_code
_entity_poly.pdbx_strand_id
1 'polypeptide(L)'
;MKEKVTINDQIANTLFIPLYMRFKESRRPNGIMNDHLACELINRIDYDFSQFDKAPLSELGCVVRGCYFDRKVQEFILREPSPIVVNIGCGLDTRFQRITERRNATFYELDLPEVIDLREEFLPIEPADINLRGSMLDTDWMDRLKSKHPQSRFIFNIEG
;
A
#
# COMPACT_ATOMS: atom_id res chain seq x y z
N MET A 1 -15.81 -16.65 -6.69
CA MET A 1 -16.23 -15.90 -7.90
C MET A 1 -15.30 -14.71 -8.01
N LYS A 2 -14.74 -14.40 -9.19
CA LYS A 2 -13.90 -13.21 -9.34
C LYS A 2 -14.75 -11.95 -9.44
N GLU A 3 -14.28 -10.86 -8.86
CA GLU A 3 -14.98 -9.59 -8.77
C GLU A 3 -14.48 -8.66 -9.87
N LYS A 4 -15.42 -8.12 -10.66
CA LYS A 4 -15.08 -7.16 -11.73
C LYS A 4 -14.75 -5.81 -11.13
N VAL A 5 -13.59 -5.28 -11.47
CA VAL A 5 -13.17 -3.94 -11.11
C VAL A 5 -13.45 -3.00 -12.28
N THR A 6 -14.28 -1.98 -12.04
CA THR A 6 -14.55 -0.93 -13.01
C THR A 6 -13.66 0.27 -12.67
N ILE A 7 -12.47 0.33 -13.27
CA ILE A 7 -11.52 1.41 -13.07
C ILE A 7 -10.93 1.83 -14.43
N ASN A 8 -10.55 3.10 -14.55
CA ASN A 8 -9.90 3.59 -15.76
C ASN A 8 -8.58 2.84 -16.00
N ASP A 9 -8.28 2.44 -17.25
CA ASP A 9 -7.11 1.65 -17.61
C ASP A 9 -5.78 2.25 -17.13
N GLN A 10 -5.65 3.57 -17.12
CA GLN A 10 -4.43 4.23 -16.63
C GLN A 10 -4.26 4.06 -15.13
N ILE A 11 -5.35 4.20 -14.37
CA ILE A 11 -5.35 4.00 -12.91
C ILE A 11 -5.14 2.51 -12.63
N ALA A 12 -5.83 1.62 -13.35
CA ALA A 12 -5.65 0.18 -13.22
C ALA A 12 -4.18 -0.25 -13.37
N ASN A 13 -3.48 0.27 -14.36
CA ASN A 13 -2.08 -0.03 -14.57
C ASN A 13 -1.20 0.39 -13.39
N THR A 14 -1.39 1.59 -12.84
CA THR A 14 -0.58 2.06 -11.71
C THR A 14 -0.83 1.27 -10.44
N LEU A 15 -2.06 0.79 -10.22
CA LEU A 15 -2.44 -0.02 -9.05
C LEU A 15 -2.01 -1.48 -9.18
N PHE A 16 -2.23 -2.06 -10.36
CA PHE A 16 -2.12 -3.50 -10.55
C PHE A 16 -0.70 -3.97 -10.86
N ILE A 17 0.16 -3.14 -11.46
CA ILE A 17 1.56 -3.50 -11.66
C ILE A 17 2.26 -3.78 -10.33
N PRO A 18 2.31 -2.87 -9.34
CA PRO A 18 2.96 -3.15 -8.05
C PRO A 18 2.32 -4.32 -7.31
N LEU A 19 1.00 -4.45 -7.35
CA LEU A 19 0.28 -5.57 -6.75
C LEU A 19 0.72 -6.91 -7.35
N TYR A 20 0.73 -6.99 -8.69
CA TYR A 20 1.12 -8.21 -9.39
C TYR A 20 2.60 -8.57 -9.17
N MET A 21 3.49 -7.57 -9.10
CA MET A 21 4.90 -7.83 -8.83
C MET A 21 5.11 -8.38 -7.41
N ARG A 22 4.40 -7.88 -6.40
CA ARG A 22 4.43 -8.44 -5.03
C ARG A 22 3.86 -9.87 -4.99
N PHE A 23 2.78 -10.13 -5.72
CA PHE A 23 2.23 -11.49 -5.88
C PHE A 23 3.26 -12.45 -6.48
N LYS A 24 3.90 -12.09 -7.60
CA LYS A 24 4.91 -12.94 -8.25
C LYS A 24 6.07 -13.25 -7.32
N GLU A 25 6.57 -12.24 -6.62
CA GLU A 25 7.67 -12.40 -5.66
C GLU A 25 7.28 -13.31 -4.49
N SER A 26 6.08 -13.14 -3.96
CA SER A 26 5.57 -13.97 -2.86
C SER A 26 5.40 -15.45 -3.22
N ARG A 27 5.35 -15.77 -4.51
CA ARG A 27 5.27 -17.15 -5.04
C ARG A 27 6.63 -17.78 -5.30
N ARG A 28 7.71 -17.03 -5.20
CA ARG A 28 9.07 -17.55 -5.40
C ARG A 28 9.53 -18.32 -4.17
N PRO A 29 10.19 -19.50 -4.34
CA PRO A 29 10.70 -20.29 -3.20
C PRO A 29 11.68 -19.52 -2.29
N ASN A 30 12.44 -18.58 -2.87
CA ASN A 30 13.42 -17.74 -2.17
C ASN A 30 13.09 -16.26 -2.34
N GLY A 31 11.81 -15.90 -2.38
CA GLY A 31 11.36 -14.52 -2.51
C GLY A 31 11.80 -13.67 -1.32
N ILE A 32 12.17 -12.41 -1.60
CA ILE A 32 12.58 -11.43 -0.58
C ILE A 32 11.38 -10.72 0.06
N MET A 33 10.19 -10.90 -0.48
CA MET A 33 8.93 -10.36 0.05
C MET A 33 7.88 -11.46 0.13
N ASN A 34 7.08 -11.44 1.18
CA ASN A 34 5.93 -12.31 1.34
C ASN A 34 4.68 -11.47 1.63
N ASP A 35 3.82 -11.33 0.61
CA ASP A 35 2.60 -10.55 0.66
C ASP A 35 1.39 -11.46 0.40
N HIS A 36 0.85 -12.03 1.47
CA HIS A 36 -0.30 -12.95 1.39
C HIS A 36 -1.53 -12.26 0.82
N LEU A 37 -1.78 -10.99 1.20
CA LEU A 37 -2.93 -10.25 0.69
C LEU A 37 -2.81 -9.95 -0.79
N ALA A 38 -1.62 -9.64 -1.30
CA ALA A 38 -1.44 -9.52 -2.74
C ALA A 38 -1.82 -10.80 -3.48
N CYS A 39 -1.48 -11.97 -2.89
CA CYS A 39 -1.89 -13.26 -3.46
C CYS A 39 -3.42 -13.45 -3.44
N GLU A 40 -4.08 -13.06 -2.38
CA GLU A 40 -5.54 -13.12 -2.28
C GLU A 40 -6.23 -12.18 -3.28
N LEU A 41 -5.75 -10.93 -3.37
CA LEU A 41 -6.29 -9.91 -4.27
C LEU A 41 -6.20 -10.34 -5.74
N ILE A 42 -5.05 -10.87 -6.18
CA ILE A 42 -4.87 -11.37 -7.56
C ILE A 42 -5.87 -12.49 -7.89
N ASN A 43 -6.21 -13.33 -6.90
CA ASN A 43 -7.18 -14.39 -7.09
C ASN A 43 -8.63 -13.89 -7.10
N ARG A 44 -8.93 -12.79 -6.41
CA ARG A 44 -10.28 -12.20 -6.31
C ARG A 44 -10.62 -11.28 -7.48
N ILE A 45 -9.68 -10.48 -7.92
CA ILE A 45 -9.89 -9.47 -8.98
C ILE A 45 -9.99 -10.15 -10.36
N ASP A 46 -11.06 -9.83 -11.09
CA ASP A 46 -11.26 -10.26 -12.48
C ASP A 46 -10.54 -9.31 -13.45
N TYR A 47 -9.25 -9.55 -13.61
CA TYR A 47 -8.37 -8.76 -14.49
C TYR A 47 -7.29 -9.65 -15.11
N ASP A 48 -6.89 -9.35 -16.35
CA ASP A 48 -5.79 -10.05 -17.01
C ASP A 48 -4.43 -9.48 -16.60
N PHE A 49 -3.88 -10.01 -15.53
CA PHE A 49 -2.57 -9.62 -15.03
C PHE A 49 -1.40 -10.11 -15.90
N SER A 50 -1.61 -11.07 -16.79
CA SER A 50 -0.54 -11.64 -17.63
C SER A 50 0.11 -10.62 -18.58
N GLN A 51 -0.60 -9.53 -18.88
CA GLN A 51 -0.05 -8.42 -19.66
C GLN A 51 1.20 -7.78 -19.03
N PHE A 52 1.38 -7.94 -17.71
CA PHE A 52 2.53 -7.42 -16.98
C PHE A 52 3.73 -8.38 -16.92
N ASP A 53 3.63 -9.59 -17.48
CA ASP A 53 4.72 -10.58 -17.44
C ASP A 53 5.97 -10.18 -18.21
N LYS A 54 5.85 -9.22 -19.12
CA LYS A 54 6.94 -8.78 -19.99
C LYS A 54 7.83 -7.68 -19.42
N ALA A 55 7.71 -7.37 -18.13
CA ALA A 55 8.40 -6.26 -17.48
C ALA A 55 9.29 -6.69 -16.30
N PRO A 56 10.32 -7.55 -16.49
CA PRO A 56 11.10 -8.12 -15.39
C PRO A 56 11.90 -7.09 -14.59
N LEU A 57 12.36 -6.00 -15.20
CA LEU A 57 13.06 -4.92 -14.50
C LEU A 57 12.11 -4.12 -13.59
N SER A 58 10.86 -3.92 -14.02
CA SER A 58 9.81 -3.31 -13.20
C SER A 58 9.46 -4.20 -12.00
N GLU A 59 9.47 -5.51 -12.19
CA GLU A 59 9.24 -6.49 -11.11
C GLU A 59 10.26 -6.31 -10.00
N LEU A 60 11.55 -6.43 -10.31
CA LEU A 60 12.62 -6.29 -9.34
C LEU A 60 12.60 -4.90 -8.69
N GLY A 61 12.39 -3.84 -9.47
CA GLY A 61 12.32 -2.46 -8.98
C GLY A 61 11.20 -2.26 -7.96
N CYS A 62 9.99 -2.72 -8.26
CA CYS A 62 8.85 -2.62 -7.34
C CYS A 62 9.08 -3.38 -6.04
N VAL A 63 9.59 -4.61 -6.12
CA VAL A 63 9.80 -5.45 -4.94
C VAL A 63 10.91 -4.90 -4.04
N VAL A 64 12.08 -4.57 -4.61
CA VAL A 64 13.21 -4.02 -3.85
C VAL A 64 12.83 -2.68 -3.19
N ARG A 65 12.13 -1.82 -3.92
CA ARG A 65 11.61 -0.56 -3.40
C ARG A 65 10.65 -0.80 -2.24
N GLY A 66 9.67 -1.70 -2.40
CA GLY A 66 8.73 -2.07 -1.35
C GLY A 66 9.44 -2.58 -0.09
N CYS A 67 10.39 -3.51 -0.22
CA CYS A 67 11.19 -4.01 0.90
C CYS A 67 12.00 -2.90 1.58
N TYR A 68 12.56 -1.97 0.81
CA TYR A 68 13.29 -0.84 1.37
C TYR A 68 12.40 0.07 2.21
N PHE A 69 11.22 0.44 1.69
CA PHE A 69 10.27 1.28 2.42
C PHE A 69 9.70 0.55 3.65
N ASP A 70 9.35 -0.72 3.53
CA ASP A 70 8.87 -1.53 4.66
C ASP A 70 9.90 -1.53 5.80
N ARG A 71 11.19 -1.73 5.47
CA ARG A 71 12.28 -1.66 6.45
C ARG A 71 12.39 -0.26 7.09
N LYS A 72 12.30 0.82 6.30
CA LYS A 72 12.39 2.19 6.83
C LYS A 72 11.22 2.54 7.74
N VAL A 73 10.03 2.11 7.39
CA VAL A 73 8.84 2.26 8.23
C VAL A 73 9.00 1.46 9.53
N GLN A 74 9.49 0.22 9.44
CA GLN A 74 9.73 -0.61 10.62
C GLN A 74 10.78 0.02 11.56
N GLU A 75 11.92 0.50 11.03
CA GLU A 75 12.94 1.21 11.79
C GLU A 75 12.36 2.46 12.51
N PHE A 76 11.49 3.21 11.82
CA PHE A 76 10.81 4.38 12.37
C PHE A 76 9.86 4.00 13.51
N ILE A 77 9.01 3.00 13.30
CA ILE A 77 8.04 2.51 14.31
C ILE A 77 8.77 2.06 15.58
N LEU A 78 9.90 1.37 15.44
CA LEU A 78 10.66 0.87 16.58
C LEU A 78 11.31 1.98 17.40
N ARG A 79 11.61 3.11 16.80
CA ARG A 79 12.27 4.26 17.42
C ARG A 79 11.30 5.24 18.09
N GLU A 80 10.13 5.43 17.48
CA GLU A 80 9.20 6.48 17.93
C GLU A 80 8.16 5.95 18.92
N PRO A 81 7.82 6.71 19.97
CA PRO A 81 6.84 6.28 20.98
C PRO A 81 5.38 6.30 20.48
N SER A 82 5.05 7.17 19.55
CA SER A 82 3.72 7.30 18.92
C SER A 82 3.86 7.56 17.43
N PRO A 83 4.28 6.55 16.67
CA PRO A 83 4.59 6.71 15.24
C PRO A 83 3.33 6.81 14.40
N ILE A 84 3.30 7.78 13.49
CA ILE A 84 2.28 7.92 12.46
C ILE A 84 2.93 7.67 11.10
N VAL A 85 2.40 6.70 10.39
CA VAL A 85 2.84 6.35 9.03
C VAL A 85 1.81 6.87 8.05
N VAL A 86 2.24 7.62 7.05
CA VAL A 86 1.34 8.13 5.99
C VAL A 86 1.85 7.64 4.65
N ASN A 87 1.09 6.77 4.01
CA ASN A 87 1.34 6.29 2.67
C ASN A 87 0.57 7.16 1.67
N ILE A 88 1.28 7.89 0.84
CA ILE A 88 0.72 8.84 -0.14
C ILE A 88 0.72 8.18 -1.51
N GLY A 89 -0.44 8.16 -2.19
CA GLY A 89 -0.62 7.38 -3.39
C GLY A 89 -0.57 5.88 -3.06
N CYS A 90 -1.30 5.48 -2.01
CA CYS A 90 -1.18 4.14 -1.41
C CYS A 90 -1.65 3.02 -2.33
N GLY A 91 -2.55 3.29 -3.28
CA GLY A 91 -3.09 2.28 -4.17
C GLY A 91 -3.62 1.05 -3.41
N LEU A 92 -3.27 -0.12 -3.90
CA LEU A 92 -3.54 -1.41 -3.24
C LEU A 92 -2.31 -1.93 -2.48
N ASP A 93 -1.52 -1.02 -1.89
CA ASP A 93 -0.41 -1.44 -1.02
C ASP A 93 -0.93 -2.05 0.28
N THR A 94 -0.25 -3.09 0.71
CA THR A 94 -0.56 -3.91 1.89
C THR A 94 0.53 -3.77 2.97
N ARG A 95 1.21 -2.63 3.01
CA ARG A 95 2.33 -2.38 3.95
C ARG A 95 1.92 -2.57 5.40
N PHE A 96 0.74 -2.07 5.77
CA PHE A 96 0.22 -2.27 7.12
C PHE A 96 0.25 -3.76 7.51
N GLN A 97 -0.20 -4.64 6.62
CA GLN A 97 -0.28 -6.08 6.90
C GLN A 97 1.10 -6.76 6.81
N ARG A 98 1.99 -6.29 5.92
CA ARG A 98 3.35 -6.84 5.79
C ARG A 98 4.24 -6.52 6.99
N ILE A 99 4.07 -5.34 7.59
CA ILE A 99 4.85 -4.96 8.79
C ILE A 99 4.26 -5.68 10.00
N THR A 100 4.98 -6.64 10.53
CA THR A 100 4.51 -7.50 11.62
C THR A 100 4.60 -6.85 12.99
N GLU A 101 5.62 -6.02 13.23
CA GLU A 101 5.85 -5.36 14.53
C GLU A 101 5.41 -3.90 14.47
N ARG A 102 4.11 -3.68 14.49
CA ARG A 102 3.49 -2.35 14.34
C ARG A 102 3.42 -1.55 15.65
N ARG A 103 3.54 -2.22 16.81
CA ARG A 103 3.34 -1.57 18.12
C ARG A 103 2.03 -0.78 18.17
N ASN A 104 2.12 0.50 18.55
CA ASN A 104 1.00 1.45 18.59
C ASN A 104 0.98 2.40 17.37
N ALA A 105 1.61 2.02 16.26
CA ALA A 105 1.61 2.82 15.04
C ALA A 105 0.21 2.94 14.45
N THR A 106 -0.13 4.15 14.01
CA THR A 106 -1.32 4.39 13.19
C THR A 106 -0.88 4.67 11.77
N PHE A 107 -1.50 3.97 10.83
CA PHE A 107 -1.28 4.15 9.40
C PHE A 107 -2.41 4.96 8.79
N TYR A 108 -2.06 5.84 7.90
CA TYR A 108 -2.97 6.60 7.04
C TYR A 108 -2.64 6.32 5.59
N GLU A 109 -3.65 5.90 4.86
CA GLU A 109 -3.57 5.50 3.46
C GLU A 109 -4.27 6.56 2.61
N LEU A 110 -3.50 7.46 2.00
CA LEU A 110 -4.02 8.57 1.21
C LEU A 110 -3.99 8.25 -0.28
N ASP A 111 -5.13 8.33 -0.92
CA ASP A 111 -5.26 8.26 -2.38
C ASP A 111 -6.56 8.93 -2.85
N LEU A 112 -6.75 8.98 -4.16
CA LEU A 112 -7.97 9.48 -4.78
C LEU A 112 -9.19 8.69 -4.31
N PRO A 113 -10.39 9.32 -4.25
CA PRO A 113 -11.58 8.65 -3.74
C PRO A 113 -11.89 7.30 -4.37
N GLU A 114 -11.78 7.19 -5.70
CA GLU A 114 -12.02 5.94 -6.43
C GLU A 114 -11.04 4.83 -6.11
N VAL A 115 -9.79 5.18 -5.76
CA VAL A 115 -8.77 4.22 -5.33
C VAL A 115 -9.05 3.73 -3.91
N ILE A 116 -9.45 4.65 -3.03
CA ILE A 116 -9.83 4.31 -1.66
C ILE A 116 -11.08 3.44 -1.63
N ASP A 117 -12.07 3.72 -2.48
CA ASP A 117 -13.27 2.89 -2.59
C ASP A 117 -12.92 1.44 -2.97
N LEU A 118 -12.02 1.27 -3.96
CA LEU A 118 -11.50 -0.03 -4.34
C LEU A 118 -10.71 -0.71 -3.21
N ARG A 119 -9.93 0.07 -2.48
CA ARG A 119 -9.16 -0.40 -1.34
C ARG A 119 -10.08 -0.95 -0.23
N GLU A 120 -11.15 -0.24 0.09
CA GLU A 120 -12.15 -0.65 1.09
C GLU A 120 -12.97 -1.88 0.67
N GLU A 121 -13.15 -2.09 -0.62
CA GLU A 121 -13.81 -3.29 -1.15
C GLU A 121 -12.94 -4.55 -0.99
N PHE A 122 -11.64 -4.42 -1.21
CA PHE A 122 -10.75 -5.57 -1.34
C PHE A 122 -9.85 -5.83 -0.12
N LEU A 123 -9.50 -4.81 0.66
CA LEU A 123 -8.60 -4.96 1.79
C LEU A 123 -9.36 -5.03 3.13
N PRO A 124 -8.82 -5.72 4.14
CA PRO A 124 -9.44 -5.78 5.45
C PRO A 124 -9.46 -4.41 6.12
N ILE A 125 -10.55 -4.12 6.83
CA ILE A 125 -10.68 -2.90 7.64
C ILE A 125 -10.01 -3.16 8.99
N GLU A 126 -9.01 -2.34 9.31
CA GLU A 126 -8.26 -2.41 10.56
C GLU A 126 -8.33 -1.07 11.29
N PRO A 127 -8.50 -1.04 12.63
CA PRO A 127 -8.65 0.22 13.37
C PRO A 127 -7.44 1.16 13.29
N ALA A 128 -6.25 0.60 13.05
CA ALA A 128 -5.01 1.35 12.95
C ALA A 128 -4.52 1.56 11.50
N ASP A 129 -5.34 1.18 10.50
CA ASP A 129 -5.10 1.36 9.06
C ASP A 129 -6.24 2.19 8.49
N ILE A 130 -6.05 3.50 8.41
CA ILE A 130 -7.11 4.49 8.18
C ILE A 130 -7.00 5.05 6.76
N ASN A 131 -8.02 4.83 5.97
CA ASN A 131 -8.12 5.38 4.63
C ASN A 131 -8.46 6.88 4.64
N LEU A 132 -7.75 7.64 3.82
CA LEU A 132 -7.99 9.06 3.57
C LEU A 132 -8.26 9.29 2.09
N ARG A 133 -9.45 9.81 1.79
CA ARG A 133 -9.83 10.23 0.43
C ARG A 133 -9.33 11.64 0.18
N GLY A 134 -8.49 11.82 -0.82
CA GLY A 134 -8.00 13.15 -1.19
C GLY A 134 -6.83 13.11 -2.17
N SER A 135 -6.48 14.28 -2.68
CA SER A 135 -5.30 14.45 -3.51
C SER A 135 -4.09 14.77 -2.65
N MET A 136 -2.92 14.26 -3.03
CA MET A 136 -1.65 14.67 -2.42
C MET A 136 -1.35 16.17 -2.62
N LEU A 137 -2.00 16.80 -3.59
CA LEU A 137 -1.85 18.23 -3.88
C LEU A 137 -2.70 19.11 -2.97
N ASP A 138 -3.67 18.55 -2.26
CA ASP A 138 -4.46 19.21 -1.25
C ASP A 138 -3.78 19.00 0.11
N THR A 139 -3.45 20.11 0.80
CA THR A 139 -2.68 20.05 2.05
C THR A 139 -3.55 20.01 3.31
N ASP A 140 -4.86 20.14 3.21
CA ASP A 140 -5.77 20.17 4.37
C ASP A 140 -5.71 18.90 5.21
N TRP A 141 -5.43 17.76 4.60
CA TRP A 141 -5.25 16.49 5.31
C TRP A 141 -4.04 16.53 6.25
N MET A 142 -2.96 17.24 5.90
CA MET A 142 -1.78 17.38 6.77
C MET A 142 -2.13 18.14 8.06
N ASP A 143 -2.86 19.24 7.96
CA ASP A 143 -3.27 20.05 9.10
C ASP A 143 -4.22 19.26 10.02
N ARG A 144 -5.13 18.50 9.43
CA ARG A 144 -6.01 17.57 10.18
C ARG A 144 -5.22 16.51 10.94
N LEU A 145 -4.24 15.86 10.30
CA LEU A 145 -3.41 14.84 10.95
C LEU A 145 -2.55 15.44 12.04
N LYS A 146 -1.95 16.61 11.81
CA LYS A 146 -1.14 17.32 12.80
C LYS A 146 -1.97 17.71 14.03
N SER A 147 -3.18 18.20 13.82
CA SER A 147 -4.10 18.56 14.88
C SER A 147 -4.56 17.35 15.70
N LYS A 148 -4.79 16.22 15.03
CA LYS A 148 -5.20 14.95 15.66
C LYS A 148 -4.07 14.30 16.46
N HIS A 149 -2.83 14.50 16.01
CA HIS A 149 -1.64 13.85 16.59
C HIS A 149 -0.53 14.86 16.95
N PRO A 150 -0.80 15.83 17.86
CA PRO A 150 0.10 16.97 18.10
C PRO A 150 1.44 16.59 18.72
N GLN A 151 1.54 15.43 19.36
CA GLN A 151 2.77 14.92 20.00
C GLN A 151 3.46 13.81 19.21
N SER A 152 2.88 13.39 18.08
CA SER A 152 3.39 12.27 17.30
C SER A 152 4.46 12.69 16.30
N ARG A 153 5.31 11.74 15.92
CA ARG A 153 6.22 11.87 14.77
C ARG A 153 5.61 11.19 13.56
N PHE A 154 5.88 11.75 12.40
CA PHE A 154 5.34 11.27 11.13
C PHE A 154 6.45 10.77 10.22
N ILE A 155 6.18 9.68 9.51
CA ILE A 155 6.92 9.26 8.33
C ILE A 155 5.97 9.29 7.13
N PHE A 156 6.43 9.89 6.04
CA PHE A 156 5.67 9.98 4.79
C PHE A 156 6.34 9.09 3.76
N ASN A 157 5.58 8.16 3.19
CA ASN A 157 6.03 7.28 2.12
C ASN A 157 5.35 7.71 0.82
N ILE A 158 6.14 7.99 -0.19
CA ILE A 158 5.69 8.33 -1.54
C ILE A 158 6.41 7.41 -2.50
N GLU A 159 5.70 6.43 -3.01
CA GLU A 159 6.21 5.49 -4.00
C GLU A 159 5.54 5.79 -5.33
N GLY A 160 6.21 6.54 -6.18
CA GLY A 160 5.70 6.87 -7.50
C GLY A 160 5.69 5.71 -8.49
#